data_d480ce651f8b23a4a9bb74d4b6a7edd7
#
_entry.id   d480ce651f8b23a4a9bb74d4b6a7edd7
#
_cell.length_a   1.000
_cell.length_b   1.000
_cell.length_c   1.000
_cell.angle_alpha   90.00
_cell.angle_beta   90.00
_cell.angle_gamma   90.00
#
_symmetry.space_group_name_H-M   'P 1'
#
loop_
_entity.id
_entity.type
_entity.pdbx_description
1 polymer ?
#
loop_
_entity_poly.entity_id
_entity_poly.type
_entity_poly.pdbx_seq_one_letter_code
_entity_poly.pdbx_strand_id
1 'polypeptide(L)'
;MLSPAILVPAILNGLMTGAVYALVALGLTLIYGVLHIINFAHGALLTAAMYAAFFAYTLLGLDPYVAAIWLAPAFFAIGYCLQRFVIGPAAHGEDRNILLVTLGLAIVIENALLYAFRADTRTVNLSYAFDIVEVGGAFLALPRVIAFGTVVAVALVLWIVMRFTDTGKAVRAVAKEKLGAELAGIDVAHIYAVTFGLGTACLAIAACLLIPTYYVNPHAGNAFVLIAFTVVVLGGMGSVAGALLGGLFVGVVESLSGLYLGESLGQIGIFLMFILVLLLRPSGLFGERA
;
A
#
# COMPACT_ATOMS: atom_id res chain seq x y z
N MET A 1 -25.88 1.40 -24.35
CA MET A 1 -25.49 0.26 -23.48
C MET A 1 -24.10 -0.16 -23.89
N LEU A 2 -23.13 -0.19 -22.96
CA LEU A 2 -21.78 -0.67 -23.27
C LEU A 2 -21.85 -2.18 -23.55
N SER A 3 -21.23 -2.61 -24.64
CA SER A 3 -21.18 -4.04 -24.97
C SER A 3 -20.34 -4.79 -23.95
N PRO A 4 -20.60 -6.07 -23.68
CA PRO A 4 -19.75 -6.92 -22.82
C PRO A 4 -18.27 -6.89 -23.24
N ALA A 5 -18.00 -6.68 -24.52
CA ALA A 5 -16.66 -6.54 -25.09
C ALA A 5 -15.86 -5.32 -24.55
N ILE A 6 -16.52 -4.32 -23.97
CA ILE A 6 -15.87 -3.16 -23.35
C ILE A 6 -15.84 -3.31 -21.82
N LEU A 7 -16.91 -3.85 -21.23
CA LEU A 7 -17.01 -3.99 -19.78
C LEU A 7 -16.02 -5.00 -19.21
N VAL A 8 -15.85 -6.16 -19.86
CA VAL A 8 -14.93 -7.21 -19.36
C VAL A 8 -13.49 -6.72 -19.30
N PRO A 9 -12.91 -6.12 -20.35
CA PRO A 9 -11.57 -5.51 -20.26
C PRO A 9 -11.46 -4.42 -19.19
N ALA A 10 -12.49 -3.56 -19.02
CA ALA A 10 -12.47 -2.53 -18.01
C ALA A 10 -12.43 -3.13 -16.58
N ILE A 11 -13.23 -4.15 -16.30
CA ILE A 11 -13.23 -4.83 -15.00
C ILE A 11 -11.87 -5.52 -14.75
N LEU A 12 -11.32 -6.22 -15.73
CA LEU A 12 -10.02 -6.89 -15.60
C LEU A 12 -8.89 -5.88 -15.37
N ASN A 13 -8.84 -4.78 -16.13
CA ASN A 13 -7.88 -3.70 -15.89
C ASN A 13 -8.07 -3.09 -14.49
N GLY A 14 -9.31 -2.87 -14.06
CA GLY A 14 -9.62 -2.38 -12.73
C GLY A 14 -9.14 -3.32 -11.62
N LEU A 15 -9.33 -4.63 -11.77
CA LEU A 15 -8.80 -5.63 -10.81
C LEU A 15 -7.26 -5.56 -10.72
N MET A 16 -6.57 -5.40 -11.85
CA MET A 16 -5.11 -5.33 -11.87
C MET A 16 -4.57 -4.04 -11.23
N THR A 17 -5.18 -2.90 -11.52
CA THR A 17 -4.85 -1.63 -10.84
C THR A 17 -5.19 -1.71 -9.35
N GLY A 18 -6.36 -2.25 -9.02
CA GLY A 18 -6.83 -2.45 -7.66
C GLY A 18 -5.94 -3.37 -6.83
N ALA A 19 -5.26 -4.34 -7.46
CA ALA A 19 -4.29 -5.18 -6.76
C ALA A 19 -3.11 -4.35 -6.20
N VAL A 20 -2.58 -3.40 -6.97
CA VAL A 20 -1.51 -2.52 -6.48
C VAL A 20 -2.01 -1.63 -5.35
N TYR A 21 -3.22 -1.08 -5.46
CA TYR A 21 -3.86 -0.32 -4.38
C TYR A 21 -4.03 -1.18 -3.12
N ALA A 22 -4.44 -2.44 -3.30
CA ALA A 22 -4.54 -3.41 -2.22
C ALA A 22 -3.19 -3.61 -1.51
N LEU A 23 -2.07 -3.70 -2.23
CA LEU A 23 -0.75 -3.91 -1.63
C LEU A 23 -0.31 -2.69 -0.81
N VAL A 24 -0.50 -1.47 -1.34
CA VAL A 24 -0.23 -0.24 -0.58
C VAL A 24 -1.10 -0.19 0.67
N ALA A 25 -2.40 -0.49 0.53
CA ALA A 25 -3.34 -0.54 1.63
C ALA A 25 -3.04 -1.65 2.65
N LEU A 26 -2.54 -2.82 2.22
CA LEU A 26 -2.12 -3.90 3.11
C LEU A 26 -1.03 -3.44 4.08
N GLY A 27 -0.02 -2.69 3.60
CA GLY A 27 1.00 -2.11 4.46
C GLY A 27 0.39 -1.17 5.52
N LEU A 28 -0.53 -0.30 5.11
CA LEU A 28 -1.22 0.62 6.02
C LEU A 28 -2.15 -0.13 7.00
N THR A 29 -2.86 -1.15 6.51
CA THR A 29 -3.75 -2.00 7.32
C THR A 29 -3.01 -2.74 8.42
N LEU A 30 -1.82 -3.28 8.13
CA LEU A 30 -0.97 -3.94 9.12
C LEU A 30 -0.56 -2.96 10.22
N ILE A 31 -0.09 -1.77 9.83
CA ILE A 31 0.31 -0.72 10.78
C ILE A 31 -0.89 -0.30 11.63
N TYR A 32 -2.01 0.03 11.00
CA TYR A 32 -3.22 0.48 11.71
C TYR A 32 -3.79 -0.61 12.63
N GLY A 33 -3.84 -1.86 12.16
CA GLY A 33 -4.41 -2.98 12.93
C GLY A 33 -3.70 -3.28 14.24
N VAL A 34 -2.46 -2.81 14.41
CA VAL A 34 -1.67 -3.06 15.63
C VAL A 34 -1.43 -1.80 16.45
N LEU A 35 -1.14 -0.69 15.78
CA LEU A 35 -0.87 0.58 16.45
C LEU A 35 -2.16 1.41 16.66
N HIS A 36 -3.24 1.11 15.95
CA HIS A 36 -4.51 1.84 15.92
C HIS A 36 -4.36 3.32 15.51
N ILE A 37 -3.31 3.64 14.74
CA ILE A 37 -2.95 5.00 14.36
C ILE A 37 -2.73 5.07 12.86
N ILE A 38 -3.18 6.19 12.27
CA ILE A 38 -2.96 6.49 10.86
C ILE A 38 -1.52 6.97 10.67
N ASN A 39 -0.77 6.28 9.81
CA ASN A 39 0.59 6.68 9.46
C ASN A 39 0.57 7.64 8.26
N PHE A 40 0.71 8.95 8.51
CA PHE A 40 0.77 9.95 7.43
C PHE A 40 2.05 9.88 6.59
N ALA A 41 3.14 9.30 7.13
CA ALA A 41 4.37 9.11 6.36
C ALA A 41 4.28 8.00 5.29
N HIS A 42 3.16 7.26 5.22
CA HIS A 42 3.00 6.11 4.34
C HIS A 42 3.22 6.45 2.85
N GLY A 43 2.64 7.55 2.37
CA GLY A 43 2.83 8.03 1.00
C GLY A 43 4.26 8.50 0.71
N ALA A 44 4.86 9.24 1.64
CA ALA A 44 6.24 9.69 1.50
C ALA A 44 7.24 8.53 1.49
N LEU A 45 7.00 7.48 2.30
CA LEU A 45 7.77 6.24 2.29
C LEU A 45 7.59 5.46 0.97
N LEU A 46 6.37 5.44 0.40
CA LEU A 46 6.15 4.88 -0.93
C LEU A 46 6.96 5.64 -1.99
N THR A 47 6.92 6.97 -1.96
CA THR A 47 7.73 7.80 -2.88
C THR A 47 9.22 7.51 -2.73
N ALA A 48 9.72 7.43 -1.50
CA ALA A 48 11.13 7.07 -1.25
C ALA A 48 11.47 5.69 -1.82
N ALA A 49 10.57 4.71 -1.68
CA ALA A 49 10.74 3.39 -2.27
C ALA A 49 10.71 3.42 -3.81
N MET A 50 9.86 4.27 -4.43
CA MET A 50 9.85 4.45 -5.88
C MET A 50 11.18 5.05 -6.36
N TYR A 51 11.75 6.04 -5.67
CA TYR A 51 13.08 6.54 -5.99
C TYR A 51 14.16 5.48 -5.81
N ALA A 52 14.12 4.69 -4.74
CA ALA A 52 15.07 3.60 -4.51
C ALA A 52 15.03 2.56 -5.65
N ALA A 53 13.83 2.18 -6.09
CA ALA A 53 13.65 1.24 -7.19
C ALA A 53 14.08 1.85 -8.53
N PHE A 54 13.82 3.16 -8.77
CA PHE A 54 14.31 3.88 -9.94
C PHE A 54 15.85 3.87 -10.00
N PHE A 55 16.53 4.14 -8.88
CA PHE A 55 17.98 4.11 -8.83
C PHE A 55 18.55 2.70 -8.91
N ALA A 56 17.88 1.69 -8.35
CA ALA A 56 18.27 0.30 -8.55
C ALA A 56 18.28 -0.08 -10.04
N TYR A 57 17.31 0.40 -10.80
CA TYR A 57 17.28 0.19 -12.25
C TYR A 57 18.35 1.01 -12.98
N THR A 58 18.44 2.33 -12.71
CA THR A 58 19.30 3.23 -13.51
C THR A 58 20.79 3.09 -13.21
N LEU A 59 21.16 2.80 -11.95
CA LEU A 59 22.56 2.71 -11.54
C LEU A 59 23.09 1.27 -11.51
N LEU A 60 22.24 0.31 -11.12
CA LEU A 60 22.65 -1.10 -10.99
C LEU A 60 22.16 -1.99 -12.14
N GLY A 61 21.33 -1.45 -13.04
CA GLY A 61 20.75 -2.23 -14.14
C GLY A 61 19.77 -3.32 -13.66
N LEU A 62 19.29 -3.24 -12.40
CA LEU A 62 18.39 -4.25 -11.84
C LEU A 62 16.96 -4.00 -12.34
N ASP A 63 16.35 -5.05 -12.89
CA ASP A 63 14.93 -5.01 -13.21
C ASP A 63 14.11 -4.69 -11.95
N PRO A 64 13.08 -3.81 -12.01
CA PRO A 64 12.27 -3.43 -10.86
C PRO A 64 11.67 -4.61 -10.09
N TYR A 65 11.25 -5.67 -10.78
CA TYR A 65 10.70 -6.85 -10.12
C TYR A 65 11.75 -7.65 -9.34
N VAL A 66 12.99 -7.70 -9.87
CA VAL A 66 14.12 -8.30 -9.17
C VAL A 66 14.59 -7.40 -8.01
N ALA A 67 14.58 -6.08 -8.21
CA ALA A 67 14.93 -5.11 -7.18
C ALA A 67 14.01 -5.22 -5.95
N ALA A 68 12.75 -5.64 -6.11
CA ALA A 68 11.82 -5.85 -5.01
C ALA A 68 12.36 -6.85 -3.96
N ILE A 69 13.12 -7.88 -4.37
CA ILE A 69 13.71 -8.89 -3.46
C ILE A 69 14.70 -8.24 -2.49
N TRP A 70 15.41 -7.22 -2.92
CA TRP A 70 16.41 -6.50 -2.10
C TRP A 70 15.82 -5.30 -1.38
N LEU A 71 14.91 -4.59 -2.05
CA LEU A 71 14.30 -3.39 -1.48
C LEU A 71 13.29 -3.72 -0.38
N ALA A 72 12.58 -4.84 -0.46
CA ALA A 72 11.64 -5.24 0.60
C ALA A 72 12.33 -5.43 1.97
N PRO A 73 13.43 -6.22 2.11
CA PRO A 73 14.13 -6.31 3.39
C PRO A 73 14.84 -5.02 3.79
N ALA A 74 15.34 -4.21 2.84
CA ALA A 74 15.93 -2.92 3.15
C ALA A 74 14.89 -1.95 3.73
N PHE A 75 13.71 -1.85 3.13
CA PHE A 75 12.62 -1.03 3.65
C PHE A 75 11.99 -1.60 4.92
N PHE A 76 11.98 -2.93 5.09
CA PHE A 76 11.65 -3.52 6.37
C PHE A 76 12.58 -2.99 7.49
N ALA A 77 13.88 -3.00 7.26
CA ALA A 77 14.87 -2.51 8.23
C ALA A 77 14.68 -0.99 8.47
N ILE A 78 14.48 -0.20 7.43
CA ILE A 78 14.21 1.25 7.54
C ILE A 78 12.95 1.49 8.39
N GLY A 79 11.84 0.82 8.07
CA GLY A 79 10.59 0.97 8.81
C GLY A 79 10.72 0.52 10.26
N TYR A 80 11.40 -0.62 10.50
CA TYR A 80 11.70 -1.09 11.84
C TYR A 80 12.48 -0.04 12.65
N CYS A 81 13.55 0.52 12.07
CA CYS A 81 14.35 1.56 12.71
C CYS A 81 13.55 2.84 12.94
N LEU A 82 12.76 3.30 11.97
CA LEU A 82 11.91 4.47 12.11
C LEU A 82 10.93 4.31 13.28
N GLN A 83 10.27 3.17 13.37
CA GLN A 83 9.33 2.92 14.48
C GLN A 83 10.07 2.78 15.81
N ARG A 84 11.17 2.03 15.86
CA ARG A 84 11.89 1.74 17.11
C ARG A 84 12.58 2.96 17.70
N PHE A 85 13.18 3.80 16.84
CA PHE A 85 14.08 4.88 17.30
C PHE A 85 13.49 6.28 17.11
N VAL A 86 12.49 6.47 16.26
CA VAL A 86 11.92 7.80 15.97
C VAL A 86 10.48 7.89 16.43
N ILE A 87 9.58 7.08 15.88
CA ILE A 87 8.14 7.21 16.11
C ILE A 87 7.79 6.74 17.53
N GLY A 88 8.27 5.57 17.94
CA GLY A 88 7.97 5.00 19.26
C GLY A 88 8.40 5.91 20.42
N PRO A 89 9.68 6.36 20.51
CA PRO A 89 10.12 7.27 21.56
C PRO A 89 9.41 8.62 21.54
N ALA A 90 9.11 9.17 20.36
CA ALA A 90 8.45 10.47 20.22
C ALA A 90 6.96 10.43 20.61
N ALA A 91 6.34 9.25 20.63
CA ALA A 91 4.94 9.08 21.00
C ALA A 91 4.65 9.41 22.48
N HIS A 92 5.64 9.25 23.37
CA HIS A 92 5.50 9.46 24.82
C HIS A 92 4.22 8.81 25.42
N GLY A 93 3.74 7.72 24.81
CA GLY A 93 2.54 7.00 25.23
C GLY A 93 1.22 7.60 24.77
N GLU A 94 1.22 8.70 24.01
CA GLU A 94 0.01 9.31 23.47
C GLU A 94 -0.13 9.11 21.96
N ASP A 95 -1.24 8.55 21.53
CA ASP A 95 -1.54 8.27 20.11
C ASP A 95 -1.54 9.54 19.24
N ARG A 96 -1.95 10.69 19.81
CA ARG A 96 -1.95 11.98 19.09
C ARG A 96 -0.55 12.43 18.66
N ASN A 97 0.46 12.15 19.47
CA ASN A 97 1.83 12.53 19.17
C ASN A 97 2.37 11.74 17.96
N ILE A 98 1.94 10.49 17.80
CA ILE A 98 2.34 9.66 16.66
C ILE A 98 1.81 10.24 15.34
N LEU A 99 0.59 10.76 15.31
CA LEU A 99 0.03 11.44 14.14
C LEU A 99 0.91 12.63 13.72
N LEU A 100 1.30 13.47 14.68
CA LEU A 100 2.14 14.64 14.42
C LEU A 100 3.56 14.23 13.98
N VAL A 101 4.14 13.22 14.61
CA VAL A 101 5.47 12.70 14.26
C VAL A 101 5.48 12.12 12.85
N THR A 102 4.47 11.31 12.49
CA THR A 102 4.39 10.73 11.14
C THR A 102 4.10 11.78 10.08
N LEU A 103 3.31 12.82 10.39
CA LEU A 103 3.13 13.97 9.50
C LEU A 103 4.43 14.77 9.33
N GLY A 104 5.14 15.06 10.42
CA GLY A 104 6.45 15.70 10.35
C GLY A 104 7.46 14.88 9.53
N LEU A 105 7.47 13.56 9.72
CA LEU A 105 8.30 12.63 8.96
C LEU A 105 7.95 12.66 7.46
N ALA A 106 6.66 12.70 7.12
CA ALA A 106 6.21 12.83 5.73
C ALA A 106 6.79 14.10 5.08
N ILE A 107 6.64 15.24 5.76
CA ILE A 107 7.14 16.54 5.28
C ILE A 107 8.66 16.51 5.11
N VAL A 108 9.39 15.93 6.06
CA VAL A 108 10.86 15.80 5.99
C VAL A 108 11.28 14.94 4.80
N ILE A 109 10.66 13.76 4.62
CA ILE A 109 10.99 12.85 3.51
C ILE A 109 10.66 13.52 2.16
N GLU A 110 9.48 14.11 1.99
CA GLU A 110 9.09 14.78 0.74
C GLU A 110 10.05 15.92 0.38
N ASN A 111 10.37 16.80 1.35
CA ASN A 111 11.28 17.91 1.11
C ASN A 111 12.73 17.45 0.90
N ALA A 112 13.17 16.38 1.56
CA ALA A 112 14.48 15.78 1.30
C ALA A 112 14.56 15.21 -0.13
N LEU A 113 13.51 14.51 -0.60
CA LEU A 113 13.43 14.03 -1.97
C LEU A 113 13.38 15.19 -2.98
N LEU A 114 12.61 16.24 -2.68
CA LEU A 114 12.51 17.44 -3.53
C LEU A 114 13.86 18.15 -3.61
N TYR A 115 14.58 18.29 -2.49
CA TYR A 115 15.90 18.90 -2.46
C TYR A 115 16.94 18.08 -3.24
N ALA A 116 16.94 16.74 -3.04
CA ALA A 116 17.91 15.85 -3.66
C ALA A 116 17.68 15.64 -5.16
N PHE A 117 16.41 15.54 -5.59
CA PHE A 117 16.04 15.09 -6.94
C PHE A 117 15.28 16.14 -7.73
N ARG A 118 14.98 17.30 -7.15
CA ARG A 118 14.16 18.38 -7.72
C ARG A 118 12.74 17.89 -8.02
N ALA A 119 11.93 18.74 -8.69
CA ALA A 119 10.56 18.40 -9.09
C ALA A 119 10.49 17.62 -10.42
N ASP A 120 11.63 17.12 -10.90
CA ASP A 120 11.70 16.43 -12.19
C ASP A 120 10.95 15.11 -12.13
N THR A 121 10.11 14.89 -13.12
CA THR A 121 9.41 13.62 -13.32
C THR A 121 10.36 12.62 -14.00
N ARG A 122 10.50 11.45 -13.43
CA ARG A 122 11.36 10.37 -13.90
C ARG A 122 10.56 9.17 -14.32
N THR A 123 11.00 8.50 -15.39
CA THR A 123 10.38 7.29 -15.92
C THR A 123 11.43 6.21 -16.14
N VAL A 124 10.99 4.97 -16.10
CA VAL A 124 11.81 3.79 -16.43
C VAL A 124 11.35 3.25 -17.76
N ASN A 125 12.29 3.08 -18.71
CA ASN A 125 11.99 2.50 -20.02
C ASN A 125 12.33 1.02 -20.00
N LEU A 126 11.30 0.19 -19.81
CA LEU A 126 11.42 -1.26 -19.84
C LEU A 126 10.95 -1.79 -21.20
N SER A 127 11.67 -2.76 -21.77
CA SER A 127 11.33 -3.35 -23.06
C SER A 127 9.96 -4.00 -23.08
N TYR A 128 9.53 -4.55 -21.95
CA TYR A 128 8.23 -5.23 -21.78
C TYR A 128 7.10 -4.33 -21.23
N ALA A 129 7.37 -3.02 -21.03
CA ALA A 129 6.37 -2.11 -20.46
C ALA A 129 5.09 -2.01 -21.31
N PHE A 130 5.24 -2.20 -22.63
CA PHE A 130 4.16 -2.12 -23.61
C PHE A 130 3.70 -3.49 -24.12
N ASP A 131 4.26 -4.58 -23.60
CA ASP A 131 3.82 -5.92 -23.97
C ASP A 131 2.41 -6.18 -23.49
N ILE A 132 1.63 -6.83 -24.35
CA ILE A 132 0.21 -7.09 -24.13
C ILE A 132 -0.01 -8.60 -24.04
N VAL A 133 -0.73 -9.02 -23.02
CA VAL A 133 -1.17 -10.40 -22.85
C VAL A 133 -2.67 -10.47 -23.09
N GLU A 134 -3.11 -11.40 -23.94
CA GLU A 134 -4.51 -11.65 -24.16
C GLU A 134 -5.05 -12.67 -23.13
N VAL A 135 -6.00 -12.24 -22.34
CA VAL A 135 -6.69 -13.08 -21.35
C VAL A 135 -8.18 -13.01 -21.56
N GLY A 136 -8.79 -14.11 -22.03
CA GLY A 136 -10.24 -14.20 -22.21
C GLY A 136 -10.82 -13.17 -23.20
N GLY A 137 -10.04 -12.77 -24.22
CA GLY A 137 -10.44 -11.77 -25.21
C GLY A 137 -10.21 -10.32 -24.75
N ALA A 138 -9.60 -10.10 -23.59
CA ALA A 138 -9.18 -8.79 -23.12
C ALA A 138 -7.67 -8.61 -23.29
N PHE A 139 -7.25 -7.46 -23.76
CA PHE A 139 -5.83 -7.07 -23.91
C PHE A 139 -5.37 -6.37 -22.64
N LEU A 140 -4.44 -7.00 -21.92
CA LEU A 140 -3.92 -6.53 -20.63
C LEU A 140 -2.43 -6.24 -20.74
N ALA A 141 -1.97 -5.12 -20.17
CA ALA A 141 -0.55 -4.82 -20.10
C ALA A 141 0.18 -5.84 -19.23
N LEU A 142 1.26 -6.44 -19.73
CA LEU A 142 2.06 -7.45 -19.01
C LEU A 142 2.50 -6.98 -17.62
N PRO A 143 2.97 -5.74 -17.40
CA PRO A 143 3.32 -5.24 -16.07
C PRO A 143 2.16 -5.32 -15.06
N ARG A 144 0.93 -5.06 -15.48
CA ARG A 144 -0.25 -5.15 -14.60
C ARG A 144 -0.56 -6.60 -14.22
N VAL A 145 -0.39 -7.53 -15.15
CA VAL A 145 -0.60 -8.98 -14.90
C VAL A 145 0.43 -9.49 -13.88
N ILE A 146 1.71 -9.10 -14.06
CA ILE A 146 2.79 -9.44 -13.13
C ILE A 146 2.50 -8.83 -11.75
N ALA A 147 2.08 -7.55 -11.71
CA ALA A 147 1.72 -6.88 -10.47
C ALA A 147 0.61 -7.62 -9.73
N PHE A 148 -0.47 -8.00 -10.42
CA PHE A 148 -1.57 -8.76 -9.83
C PHE A 148 -1.09 -10.09 -9.21
N GLY A 149 -0.33 -10.88 -9.95
CA GLY A 149 0.23 -12.14 -9.47
C GLY A 149 1.14 -11.96 -8.26
N THR A 150 2.00 -10.94 -8.29
CA THR A 150 2.90 -10.61 -7.17
C THR A 150 2.12 -10.17 -5.93
N VAL A 151 1.09 -9.34 -6.08
CA VAL A 151 0.25 -8.89 -4.95
C VAL A 151 -0.47 -10.06 -4.29
N VAL A 152 -1.03 -10.98 -5.09
CA VAL A 152 -1.67 -12.18 -4.56
C VAL A 152 -0.66 -13.06 -3.80
N ALA A 153 0.54 -13.22 -4.34
CA ALA A 153 1.61 -13.98 -3.67
C ALA A 153 2.03 -13.31 -2.34
N VAL A 154 2.24 -11.99 -2.34
CA VAL A 154 2.59 -11.23 -1.12
C VAL A 154 1.47 -11.31 -0.08
N ALA A 155 0.21 -11.13 -0.49
CA ALA A 155 -0.94 -11.25 0.41
C ALA A 155 -1.04 -12.65 1.04
N LEU A 156 -0.77 -13.70 0.25
CA LEU A 156 -0.73 -15.09 0.73
C LEU A 156 0.41 -15.29 1.74
N VAL A 157 1.62 -14.80 1.43
CA VAL A 157 2.78 -14.88 2.34
C VAL A 157 2.47 -14.15 3.64
N LEU A 158 1.94 -12.94 3.58
CA LEU A 158 1.54 -12.18 4.78
C LEU A 158 0.48 -12.93 5.60
N TRP A 159 -0.52 -13.50 4.93
CA TRP A 159 -1.54 -14.31 5.61
C TRP A 159 -0.93 -15.53 6.31
N ILE A 160 0.00 -16.24 5.66
CA ILE A 160 0.72 -17.38 6.26
C ILE A 160 1.54 -16.91 7.46
N VAL A 161 2.32 -15.84 7.31
CA VAL A 161 3.14 -15.27 8.39
C VAL A 161 2.26 -14.86 9.56
N MET A 162 1.19 -14.12 9.32
CA MET A 162 0.27 -13.68 10.37
C MET A 162 -0.43 -14.86 11.08
N ARG A 163 -0.78 -15.91 10.34
CA ARG A 163 -1.58 -17.01 10.88
C ARG A 163 -0.75 -18.07 11.62
N PHE A 164 0.43 -18.43 11.10
CA PHE A 164 1.15 -19.62 11.49
C PHE A 164 2.46 -19.35 12.27
N THR A 165 3.01 -18.13 12.24
CA THR A 165 4.26 -17.80 12.93
C THR A 165 4.01 -17.27 14.34
N ASP A 166 5.01 -17.38 15.21
CA ASP A 166 4.95 -16.81 16.56
C ASP A 166 4.93 -15.29 16.54
N THR A 167 5.63 -14.67 15.57
CA THR A 167 5.53 -13.22 15.32
C THR A 167 4.09 -12.83 14.98
N GLY A 168 3.41 -13.56 14.09
CA GLY A 168 2.02 -13.30 13.77
C GLY A 168 1.06 -13.47 14.95
N LYS A 169 1.33 -14.46 15.83
CA LYS A 169 0.57 -14.62 17.10
C LYS A 169 0.77 -13.42 18.01
N ALA A 170 2.03 -12.98 18.19
CA ALA A 170 2.37 -11.83 19.02
C ALA A 170 1.75 -10.54 18.48
N VAL A 171 1.79 -10.32 17.16
CA VAL A 171 1.13 -9.18 16.47
C VAL A 171 -0.38 -9.15 16.78
N ARG A 172 -1.07 -10.30 16.64
CA ARG A 172 -2.51 -10.39 16.97
C ARG A 172 -2.81 -10.22 18.46
N ALA A 173 -1.92 -10.70 19.35
CA ALA A 173 -2.08 -10.51 20.80
C ALA A 173 -2.00 -9.02 21.16
N VAL A 174 -0.97 -8.31 20.66
CA VAL A 174 -0.78 -6.87 20.87
C VAL A 174 -1.91 -6.05 20.27
N ALA A 175 -2.37 -6.41 19.07
CA ALA A 175 -3.49 -5.76 18.40
C ALA A 175 -4.81 -5.87 19.18
N LYS A 176 -5.01 -6.99 19.89
CA LYS A 176 -6.24 -7.23 20.66
C LYS A 176 -6.21 -6.57 22.04
N GLU A 177 -5.11 -6.70 22.75
CA GLU A 177 -4.98 -6.17 24.11
C GLU A 177 -3.49 -5.96 24.44
N LYS A 178 -3.06 -4.69 24.43
CA LYS A 178 -1.66 -4.31 24.67
C LYS A 178 -1.17 -4.72 26.05
N LEU A 179 -1.94 -4.40 27.08
CA LEU A 179 -1.54 -4.68 28.48
C LEU A 179 -1.45 -6.18 28.74
N GLY A 180 -2.41 -6.97 28.24
CA GLY A 180 -2.38 -8.41 28.34
C GLY A 180 -1.18 -9.03 27.63
N ALA A 181 -0.77 -8.50 26.49
CA ALA A 181 0.42 -8.95 25.78
C ALA A 181 1.72 -8.65 26.57
N GLU A 182 1.82 -7.44 27.17
CA GLU A 182 2.95 -7.06 28.03
C GLU A 182 3.06 -7.99 29.26
N LEU A 183 1.94 -8.28 29.90
CA LEU A 183 1.90 -9.20 31.05
C LEU A 183 2.27 -10.65 30.67
N ALA A 184 2.03 -11.05 29.42
CA ALA A 184 2.46 -12.33 28.88
C ALA A 184 3.95 -12.34 28.44
N GLY A 185 4.70 -11.24 28.64
CA GLY A 185 6.12 -11.13 28.33
C GLY A 185 6.45 -10.76 26.89
N ILE A 186 5.47 -10.26 26.10
CA ILE A 186 5.69 -9.82 24.72
C ILE A 186 6.26 -8.39 24.74
N ASP A 187 7.40 -8.17 24.08
CA ASP A 187 7.95 -6.82 23.85
C ASP A 187 7.09 -6.09 22.80
N VAL A 188 6.10 -5.30 23.27
CA VAL A 188 5.19 -4.55 22.43
C VAL A 188 5.93 -3.56 21.53
N ALA A 189 7.00 -2.91 22.01
CA ALA A 189 7.76 -1.97 21.21
C ALA A 189 8.48 -2.67 20.03
N HIS A 190 8.97 -3.89 20.24
CA HIS A 190 9.51 -4.72 19.17
C HIS A 190 8.41 -5.12 18.15
N ILE A 191 7.25 -5.55 18.63
CA ILE A 191 6.12 -5.93 17.75
C ILE A 191 5.63 -4.74 16.91
N TYR A 192 5.54 -3.54 17.48
CA TYR A 192 5.24 -2.33 16.73
C TYR A 192 6.27 -2.07 15.64
N ALA A 193 7.57 -2.20 15.96
CA ALA A 193 8.64 -2.01 14.98
C ALA A 193 8.62 -3.06 13.85
N VAL A 194 8.38 -4.32 14.19
CA VAL A 194 8.22 -5.40 13.19
C VAL A 194 7.02 -5.13 12.27
N THR A 195 5.88 -4.75 12.84
CA THR A 195 4.67 -4.47 12.07
C THR A 195 4.85 -3.28 11.13
N PHE A 196 5.49 -2.21 11.61
CA PHE A 196 5.81 -1.05 10.79
C PHE A 196 6.80 -1.42 9.66
N GLY A 197 7.82 -2.24 9.98
CA GLY A 197 8.75 -2.79 9.00
C GLY A 197 8.06 -3.63 7.93
N LEU A 198 7.12 -4.50 8.30
CA LEU A 198 6.33 -5.27 7.33
C LEU A 198 5.49 -4.35 6.44
N GLY A 199 4.88 -3.31 7.00
CA GLY A 199 4.12 -2.32 6.24
C GLY A 199 4.98 -1.59 5.21
N THR A 200 6.19 -1.16 5.60
CA THR A 200 7.13 -0.48 4.68
C THR A 200 7.75 -1.44 3.66
N ALA A 201 7.94 -2.71 3.99
CA ALA A 201 8.32 -3.73 3.00
C ALA A 201 7.26 -3.91 1.91
N CYS A 202 5.98 -3.90 2.28
CA CYS A 202 4.88 -3.91 1.30
C CYS A 202 4.94 -2.68 0.37
N LEU A 203 5.28 -1.49 0.91
CA LEU A 203 5.48 -0.28 0.09
C LEU A 203 6.63 -0.41 -0.89
N ALA A 204 7.74 -1.02 -0.49
CA ALA A 204 8.87 -1.24 -1.39
C ALA A 204 8.50 -2.17 -2.56
N ILE A 205 7.77 -3.24 -2.29
CA ILE A 205 7.26 -4.12 -3.33
C ILE A 205 6.27 -3.36 -4.23
N ALA A 206 5.32 -2.62 -3.65
CA ALA A 206 4.36 -1.81 -4.41
C ALA A 206 5.05 -0.77 -5.30
N ALA A 207 6.09 -0.11 -4.80
CA ALA A 207 6.91 0.84 -5.55
C ALA A 207 7.55 0.19 -6.79
N CYS A 208 8.12 -1.00 -6.64
CA CYS A 208 8.71 -1.76 -7.74
C CYS A 208 7.67 -2.18 -8.79
N LEU A 209 6.43 -2.46 -8.37
CA LEU A 209 5.32 -2.80 -9.26
C LEU A 209 4.72 -1.56 -9.96
N LEU A 210 4.83 -0.38 -9.35
CA LEU A 210 4.31 0.88 -9.89
C LEU A 210 5.23 1.48 -10.96
N ILE A 211 6.55 1.42 -10.78
CA ILE A 211 7.53 2.08 -11.63
C ILE A 211 7.40 1.77 -13.13
N PRO A 212 7.04 0.55 -13.59
CA PRO A 212 6.86 0.27 -15.00
C PRO A 212 5.72 1.06 -15.65
N THR A 213 4.75 1.55 -14.87
CA THR A 213 3.52 2.16 -15.35
C THR A 213 3.25 3.57 -14.82
N TYR A 214 3.97 3.99 -13.77
CA TYR A 214 3.79 5.28 -13.12
C TYR A 214 5.08 6.10 -13.09
N TYR A 215 4.91 7.43 -13.11
CA TYR A 215 6.02 8.38 -12.99
C TYR A 215 6.53 8.44 -11.55
N VAL A 216 7.84 8.66 -11.42
CA VAL A 216 8.48 8.94 -10.13
C VAL A 216 8.70 10.44 -10.01
N ASN A 217 8.07 11.06 -9.02
CA ASN A 217 8.30 12.46 -8.63
C ASN A 217 8.16 12.57 -7.10
N PRO A 218 8.65 13.65 -6.45
CA PRO A 218 8.65 13.74 -4.97
C PRO A 218 7.28 13.65 -4.30
N HIS A 219 6.19 13.91 -5.01
CA HIS A 219 4.81 13.89 -4.50
C HIS A 219 3.99 12.69 -4.99
N ALA A 220 4.62 11.74 -5.71
CA ALA A 220 3.91 10.61 -6.33
C ALA A 220 3.08 9.78 -5.31
N GLY A 221 3.59 9.60 -4.08
CA GLY A 221 2.91 8.81 -3.06
C GLY A 221 1.64 9.43 -2.49
N ASN A 222 1.43 10.75 -2.65
CA ASN A 222 0.28 11.44 -2.06
C ASN A 222 -1.06 10.96 -2.63
N ALA A 223 -1.12 10.69 -3.94
CA ALA A 223 -2.31 10.13 -4.57
C ALA A 223 -2.61 8.71 -4.05
N PHE A 224 -1.56 7.89 -3.88
CA PHE A 224 -1.71 6.51 -3.42
C PHE A 224 -2.08 6.41 -1.93
N VAL A 225 -1.62 7.33 -1.08
CA VAL A 225 -1.98 7.29 0.35
C VAL A 225 -3.46 7.57 0.56
N LEU A 226 -4.07 8.47 -0.21
CA LEU A 226 -5.51 8.75 -0.14
C LEU A 226 -6.33 7.53 -0.58
N ILE A 227 -5.92 6.88 -1.68
CA ILE A 227 -6.57 5.66 -2.17
C ILE A 227 -6.38 4.53 -1.15
N ALA A 228 -5.16 4.34 -0.63
CA ALA A 228 -4.89 3.31 0.36
C ALA A 228 -5.72 3.51 1.65
N PHE A 229 -5.85 4.75 2.11
CA PHE A 229 -6.71 5.08 3.24
C PHE A 229 -8.19 4.74 2.95
N THR A 230 -8.67 5.09 1.76
CA THR A 230 -10.02 4.72 1.31
C THR A 230 -10.21 3.20 1.33
N VAL A 231 -9.23 2.44 0.83
CA VAL A 231 -9.26 0.97 0.81
C VAL A 231 -9.26 0.39 2.22
N VAL A 232 -8.43 0.93 3.13
CA VAL A 232 -8.34 0.47 4.54
C VAL A 232 -9.66 0.67 5.27
N VAL A 233 -10.24 1.86 5.14
CA VAL A 233 -11.52 2.17 5.79
C VAL A 233 -12.66 1.33 5.18
N LEU A 234 -12.70 1.24 3.87
CA LEU A 234 -13.72 0.47 3.14
C LEU A 234 -13.60 -1.03 3.42
N GLY A 235 -12.37 -1.56 3.46
CA GLY A 235 -12.10 -2.97 3.75
C GLY A 235 -12.33 -3.34 5.23
N GLY A 236 -12.45 -2.34 6.11
CA GLY A 236 -12.47 -2.52 7.57
C GLY A 236 -11.05 -2.47 8.14
N MET A 237 -10.84 -1.47 9.01
CA MET A 237 -9.55 -1.14 9.60
C MET A 237 -8.94 -2.35 10.35
N GLY A 238 -7.72 -2.76 9.95
CA GLY A 238 -7.02 -3.91 10.55
C GLY A 238 -7.30 -5.26 9.87
N SER A 239 -8.20 -5.35 8.90
CA SER A 239 -8.51 -6.58 8.18
C SER A 239 -7.65 -6.76 6.92
N VAL A 240 -6.69 -7.68 6.94
CA VAL A 240 -5.83 -8.00 5.77
C VAL A 240 -6.68 -8.46 4.57
N ALA A 241 -7.65 -9.33 4.81
CA ALA A 241 -8.57 -9.78 3.76
C ALA A 241 -9.44 -8.63 3.25
N GLY A 242 -9.90 -7.75 4.17
CA GLY A 242 -10.64 -6.55 3.83
C GLY A 242 -9.86 -5.59 2.96
N ALA A 243 -8.57 -5.36 3.25
CA ALA A 243 -7.70 -4.50 2.45
C ALA A 243 -7.49 -5.08 1.04
N LEU A 244 -7.29 -6.40 0.90
CA LEU A 244 -7.14 -7.04 -0.40
C LEU A 244 -8.42 -6.90 -1.24
N LEU A 245 -9.56 -7.32 -0.71
CA LEU A 245 -10.85 -7.27 -1.43
C LEU A 245 -11.30 -5.83 -1.67
N GLY A 246 -11.09 -4.95 -0.68
CA GLY A 246 -11.37 -3.52 -0.78
C GLY A 246 -10.56 -2.85 -1.89
N GLY A 247 -9.26 -3.14 -1.98
CA GLY A 247 -8.40 -2.62 -3.05
C GLY A 247 -8.82 -3.07 -4.44
N LEU A 248 -9.11 -4.37 -4.59
CA LEU A 248 -9.63 -4.91 -5.86
C LEU A 248 -10.95 -4.23 -6.25
N PHE A 249 -11.85 -4.04 -5.29
CA PHE A 249 -13.13 -3.38 -5.53
C PHE A 249 -12.96 -1.89 -5.91
N VAL A 250 -12.08 -1.17 -5.19
CA VAL A 250 -11.77 0.24 -5.50
C VAL A 250 -11.20 0.39 -6.91
N GLY A 251 -10.28 -0.50 -7.33
CA GLY A 251 -9.73 -0.46 -8.68
C GLY A 251 -10.78 -0.72 -9.76
N VAL A 252 -11.74 -1.63 -9.52
CA VAL A 252 -12.87 -1.85 -10.45
C VAL A 252 -13.76 -0.60 -10.53
N VAL A 253 -14.07 0.02 -9.38
CA VAL A 253 -14.86 1.26 -9.35
C VAL A 253 -14.16 2.38 -10.11
N GLU A 254 -12.85 2.55 -9.91
CA GLU A 254 -12.06 3.54 -10.65
C GLU A 254 -12.12 3.31 -12.16
N SER A 255 -11.86 2.08 -12.59
CA SER A 255 -11.85 1.71 -14.00
C SER A 255 -13.21 1.93 -14.67
N LEU A 256 -14.30 1.53 -14.00
CA LEU A 256 -15.65 1.77 -14.50
C LEU A 256 -15.99 3.26 -14.51
N SER A 257 -15.63 3.99 -13.46
CA SER A 257 -15.85 5.45 -13.41
C SER A 257 -15.06 6.16 -14.51
N GLY A 258 -13.82 5.76 -14.75
CA GLY A 258 -13.00 6.29 -15.85
C GLY A 258 -13.62 6.02 -17.22
N LEU A 259 -14.23 4.84 -17.40
CA LEU A 259 -14.91 4.47 -18.65
C LEU A 259 -16.16 5.33 -18.92
N TYR A 260 -16.94 5.69 -17.87
CA TYR A 260 -18.19 6.46 -18.02
C TYR A 260 -17.99 7.97 -17.97
N LEU A 261 -17.08 8.45 -17.10
CA LEU A 261 -16.89 9.88 -16.84
C LEU A 261 -15.67 10.47 -17.56
N GLY A 262 -14.80 9.59 -18.09
CA GLY A 262 -13.49 9.94 -18.63
C GLY A 262 -12.36 9.57 -17.66
N GLU A 263 -11.22 9.20 -18.23
CA GLU A 263 -10.09 8.62 -17.49
C GLU A 263 -9.59 9.54 -16.36
N SER A 264 -9.56 10.85 -16.61
CA SER A 264 -9.16 11.85 -15.61
C SER A 264 -10.12 11.98 -14.42
N LEU A 265 -11.34 11.49 -14.54
CA LEU A 265 -12.38 11.57 -13.51
C LEU A 265 -12.63 10.24 -12.79
N GLY A 266 -11.83 9.20 -13.08
CA GLY A 266 -11.95 7.88 -12.45
C GLY A 266 -11.88 7.94 -10.92
N GLN A 267 -11.02 8.79 -10.37
CA GLN A 267 -10.88 8.96 -8.91
C GLN A 267 -12.13 9.55 -8.24
N ILE A 268 -12.95 10.31 -8.94
CA ILE A 268 -14.21 10.83 -8.40
C ILE A 268 -15.12 9.65 -7.98
N GLY A 269 -15.17 8.60 -8.79
CA GLY A 269 -15.94 7.41 -8.46
C GLY A 269 -15.46 6.73 -7.18
N ILE A 270 -14.15 6.69 -6.93
CA ILE A 270 -13.58 6.15 -5.68
C ILE A 270 -14.09 6.94 -4.48
N PHE A 271 -13.96 8.27 -4.51
CA PHE A 271 -14.36 9.09 -3.36
C PHE A 271 -15.87 9.16 -3.16
N LEU A 272 -16.65 9.17 -4.24
CA LEU A 272 -18.11 9.12 -4.15
C LEU A 272 -18.56 7.79 -3.53
N MET A 273 -18.00 6.68 -3.98
CA MET A 273 -18.26 5.36 -3.41
C MET A 273 -17.81 5.29 -1.94
N PHE A 274 -16.67 5.88 -1.59
CA PHE A 274 -16.17 5.95 -0.23
C PHE A 274 -17.16 6.66 0.70
N ILE A 275 -17.66 7.85 0.30
CA ILE A 275 -18.66 8.59 1.06
C ILE A 275 -19.93 7.76 1.22
N LEU A 276 -20.38 7.11 0.15
CA LEU A 276 -21.59 6.29 0.18
C LEU A 276 -21.45 5.10 1.15
N VAL A 277 -20.30 4.42 1.12
CA VAL A 277 -20.05 3.31 2.05
C VAL A 277 -19.98 3.78 3.49
N LEU A 278 -19.32 4.90 3.78
CA LEU A 278 -19.27 5.46 5.15
C LEU A 278 -20.65 5.86 5.68
N LEU A 279 -21.53 6.37 4.82
CA LEU A 279 -22.90 6.71 5.20
C LEU A 279 -23.75 5.46 5.50
N LEU A 280 -23.52 4.35 4.78
CA LEU A 280 -24.31 3.13 4.92
C LEU A 280 -23.71 2.14 5.93
N ARG A 281 -22.37 2.06 6.01
CA ARG A 281 -21.60 1.14 6.86
C ARG A 281 -20.32 1.80 7.38
N PRO A 282 -20.38 2.56 8.48
CA PRO A 282 -19.21 3.28 9.01
C PRO A 282 -18.07 2.38 9.50
N SER A 283 -18.36 1.10 9.79
CA SER A 283 -17.32 0.09 10.14
C SER A 283 -16.61 -0.53 8.94
N GLY A 284 -16.95 -0.14 7.71
CA GLY A 284 -16.46 -0.76 6.48
C GLY A 284 -17.20 -2.04 6.10
N LEU A 285 -16.77 -2.65 4.97
CA LEU A 285 -17.45 -3.85 4.41
C LEU A 285 -17.18 -5.11 5.23
N PHE A 286 -15.97 -5.24 5.79
CA PHE A 286 -15.49 -6.41 6.53
C PHE A 286 -15.07 -6.07 7.98
N GLY A 287 -15.40 -4.87 8.48
CA GLY A 287 -15.14 -4.48 9.87
C GLY A 287 -16.03 -5.27 10.84
N GLU A 288 -15.48 -5.62 12.00
CA GLU A 288 -16.28 -6.20 13.10
C GLU A 288 -17.34 -5.21 13.54
N ARG A 289 -18.57 -5.68 13.72
CA ARG A 289 -19.62 -4.88 14.34
C ARG A 289 -19.26 -4.70 15.80
N ALA A 290 -19.04 -3.45 16.21
CA ALA A 290 -18.88 -3.08 17.62
C ALA A 290 -20.13 -3.42 18.42
#